data_4d0eaeeb40050b06ca2941a910af19c5
#
_entry.id   4d0eaeeb40050b06ca2941a910af19c5
#
_cell.length_a   1.000
_cell.length_b   1.000
_cell.length_c   1.000
_cell.angle_alpha   90.00
_cell.angle_beta   90.00
_cell.angle_gamma   90.00
#
_symmetry.space_group_name_H-M   'P 1'
#
loop_
_entity.id
_entity.type
_entity.pdbx_description
1 polymer ?
#
loop_
_entity_poly.entity_id
_entity_poly.type
_entity_poly.pdbx_seq_one_letter_code
_entity_poly.pdbx_strand_id
1 'polypeptide(L)'
;MKKTAIVGFAAAAIGLVVGSQLPKSGTAGYAVIIGTTKDREAAKEYFQNVNQFTKECGFTTLVLDRNTDIREGNKKGDGGPLTVIARHPKGEAAVIKCYESDEYQRLKAIRAPYTDWNFRLTEGKI
;
A
#
# COMPACT_ATOMS: atom_id res chain seq x y z
N MET A 1 -11.89 -20.24 3.71
CA MET A 1 -11.27 -19.99 3.67
C MET A 1 -11.12 -19.87 3.52
N LYS A 2 -11.61 -20.26 3.26
CA LYS A 2 -11.10 -20.12 2.96
C LYS A 2 -10.81 -20.37 2.60
N LYS A 3 -11.27 -20.84 2.22
CA LYS A 3 -10.58 -20.99 1.72
C LYS A 3 -10.22 -21.42 1.43
N THR A 4 -10.80 -22.03 1.10
CA THR A 4 -9.99 -22.40 0.70
C THR A 4 -9.62 -22.87 0.47
N ALA A 5 -10.00 -23.47 0.12
CA ALA A 5 -9.16 -23.84 -0.24
C ALA A 5 -8.77 -24.32 -0.46
N ILE A 6 -9.04 -24.76 -0.77
CA ILE A 6 -8.21 -25.13 -1.12
C ILE A 6 -7.92 -25.67 -1.24
N VAL A 7 -8.41 -26.20 -1.39
CA VAL A 7 -7.69 -26.61 -1.55
C VAL A 7 -7.36 -27.14 -1.80
N GLY A 8 -7.68 -27.84 -2.08
CA GLY A 8 -7.01 -28.04 -2.33
C GLY A 8 -6.71 -28.59 -2.59
N PHE A 9 -6.74 -29.03 -2.77
CA PHE A 9 -5.84 -29.23 -3.03
C PHE A 9 -5.37 -29.65 -3.18
N ALA A 10 -5.75 -30.11 -3.35
CA ALA A 10 -5.06 -30.36 -3.39
C ALA A 10 -4.43 -30.56 -3.47
N ALA A 11 -4.44 -30.97 -3.59
CA ALA A 11 -3.63 -30.92 -3.55
C ALA A 11 -2.94 -30.94 -3.79
N ALA A 12 -2.83 -31.39 -4.08
CA ALA A 12 -2.04 -31.33 -4.01
C ALA A 12 -1.72 -30.76 -4.31
N ALA A 13 -1.92 -30.73 -4.74
CA ALA A 13 -1.45 -30.16 -4.81
C ALA A 13 -1.68 -29.40 -4.51
N ILE A 14 -1.98 -29.29 -4.32
CA ILE A 14 -1.96 -28.59 -3.76
C ILE A 14 -1.25 -27.90 -3.49
N GLY A 15 -1.27 -27.58 -3.50
CA GLY A 15 -0.51 -26.57 -2.87
C GLY A 15 0.54 -25.96 -3.61
N LEU A 16 0.75 -26.11 -4.70
CA LEU A 16 1.77 -25.58 -5.38
C LEU A 16 1.57 -24.27 -5.95
N VAL A 17 0.43 -23.96 -6.52
CA VAL A 17 0.14 -22.68 -7.12
C VAL A 17 0.10 -21.59 -6.10
N VAL A 18 -0.33 -21.92 -4.93
CA VAL A 18 -0.35 -20.97 -3.85
C VAL A 18 1.04 -20.52 -3.45
N GLY A 19 2.03 -21.35 -3.70
CA GLY A 19 3.40 -21.01 -3.36
C GLY A 19 3.89 -19.72 -4.00
N SER A 20 3.38 -19.37 -5.18
CA SER A 20 3.80 -18.13 -5.83
C SER A 20 3.26 -16.88 -5.14
N GLN A 21 2.28 -17.04 -4.25
CA GLN A 21 1.69 -15.93 -3.51
C GLN A 21 2.23 -15.81 -2.10
N LEU A 22 3.13 -16.70 -1.71
CA LEU A 22 3.73 -16.66 -0.38
C LEU A 22 4.96 -15.76 -0.41
N PRO A 23 5.21 -15.03 0.69
CA PRO A 23 6.40 -14.20 0.77
C PRO A 23 7.64 -15.08 0.81
N LYS A 24 8.73 -14.57 0.28
CA LYS A 24 10.02 -15.21 0.44
C LYS A 24 10.45 -15.08 1.91
N SER A 25 11.18 -16.08 2.39
CA SER A 25 11.70 -16.03 3.75
C SER A 25 12.57 -14.78 3.93
N GLY A 26 12.29 -14.04 5.00
CA GLY A 26 13.05 -12.83 5.31
C GLY A 26 12.67 -11.60 4.49
N THR A 27 11.56 -11.64 3.74
CA THR A 27 11.10 -10.49 2.98
C THR A 27 9.66 -10.13 3.33
N ALA A 28 9.30 -8.90 2.98
CA ALA A 28 7.93 -8.39 3.13
C ALA A 28 7.63 -7.51 1.93
N GLY A 29 6.35 -7.18 1.74
CA GLY A 29 5.94 -6.21 0.73
C GLY A 29 5.85 -4.83 1.33
N TYR A 30 6.09 -3.81 0.51
CA TYR A 30 6.05 -2.43 0.95
C TYR A 30 5.31 -1.56 -0.05
N ALA A 31 4.53 -0.62 0.48
CA ALA A 31 4.03 0.50 -0.30
C ALA A 31 4.86 1.72 0.14
N VAL A 32 5.52 2.36 -0.83
CA VAL A 32 6.36 3.53 -0.56
C VAL A 32 5.75 4.69 -1.34
N ILE A 33 5.31 5.69 -0.62
CA ILE A 33 4.63 6.84 -1.21
C ILE A 33 5.42 8.08 -0.89
N ILE A 34 5.80 8.83 -1.91
CA ILE A 34 6.45 10.13 -1.75
C ILE A 34 5.80 11.11 -2.71
N GLY A 35 5.68 12.35 -2.29
CA GLY A 35 5.10 13.37 -3.14
C GLY A 35 4.58 14.56 -2.36
N THR A 36 3.72 15.32 -3.01
CA THR A 36 3.11 16.50 -2.41
C THR A 36 1.60 16.42 -2.51
N THR A 37 0.92 17.03 -1.55
CA THR A 37 -0.54 17.15 -1.56
C THR A 37 -0.88 18.59 -1.90
N LYS A 38 -1.61 18.78 -3.00
CA LYS A 38 -1.92 20.12 -3.50
C LYS A 38 -3.03 20.77 -2.67
N ASP A 39 -4.03 19.99 -2.30
CA ASP A 39 -5.17 20.49 -1.53
C ASP A 39 -5.63 19.39 -0.59
N ARG A 40 -5.16 19.45 0.65
CA ARG A 40 -5.45 18.42 1.64
C ARG A 40 -6.92 18.43 2.05
N GLU A 41 -7.52 19.62 2.13
CA GLU A 41 -8.92 19.73 2.53
C GLU A 41 -9.83 19.10 1.49
N ALA A 42 -9.56 19.32 0.21
CA ALA A 42 -10.35 18.71 -0.86
C ALA A 42 -10.22 17.18 -0.89
N ALA A 43 -9.09 16.66 -0.42
CA ALA A 43 -8.83 15.22 -0.38
C ALA A 43 -9.17 14.60 0.99
N LYS A 44 -9.83 15.34 1.88
CA LYS A 44 -10.00 14.90 3.27
C LYS A 44 -10.73 13.57 3.42
N GLU A 45 -11.65 13.26 2.55
CA GLU A 45 -12.38 12.00 2.61
C GLU A 45 -11.43 10.82 2.42
N TYR A 46 -10.45 10.96 1.54
CA TYR A 46 -9.41 9.95 1.39
C TYR A 46 -8.65 9.76 2.71
N PHE A 47 -8.18 10.85 3.30
CA PHE A 47 -7.39 10.77 4.53
C PHE A 47 -8.19 10.26 5.71
N GLN A 48 -9.50 10.51 5.74
CA GLN A 48 -10.37 10.01 6.80
C GLN A 48 -10.59 8.49 6.71
N ASN A 49 -10.49 7.92 5.52
CA ASN A 49 -10.83 6.52 5.29
C ASN A 49 -9.65 5.60 5.01
N VAL A 50 -8.53 6.13 4.52
CA VAL A 50 -7.41 5.29 4.09
C VAL A 50 -6.77 4.53 5.26
N ASN A 51 -6.78 5.09 6.45
CA ASN A 51 -6.15 4.45 7.59
C ASN A 51 -6.86 3.14 7.95
N GLN A 52 -8.19 3.14 7.93
CA GLN A 52 -8.96 1.93 8.19
C GLN A 52 -8.72 0.90 7.08
N PHE A 53 -8.75 1.34 5.82
CA PHE A 53 -8.46 0.46 4.69
C PHE A 53 -7.08 -0.20 4.83
N THR A 54 -6.08 0.60 5.17
CA THR A 54 -4.71 0.13 5.34
C THR A 54 -4.62 -0.99 6.36
N LYS A 55 -5.27 -0.80 7.51
CA LYS A 55 -5.31 -1.81 8.57
C LYS A 55 -6.04 -3.06 8.13
N GLU A 56 -7.20 -2.89 7.52
CA GLU A 56 -8.03 -4.04 7.11
C GLU A 56 -7.37 -4.85 6.02
N CYS A 57 -6.57 -4.23 5.16
CA CYS A 57 -5.87 -4.95 4.10
C CYS A 57 -4.59 -5.63 4.60
N GLY A 58 -4.20 -5.41 5.84
CA GLY A 58 -3.09 -6.14 6.47
C GLY A 58 -1.77 -5.37 6.56
N PHE A 59 -1.79 -4.07 6.29
CA PHE A 59 -0.58 -3.25 6.39
C PHE A 59 -0.32 -2.76 7.80
N THR A 60 0.96 -2.57 8.09
CA THR A 60 1.42 -1.77 9.24
C THR A 60 2.15 -0.56 8.68
N THR A 61 1.74 0.63 9.07
CA THR A 61 2.40 1.86 8.65
C THR A 61 3.66 2.06 9.49
N LEU A 62 4.80 2.11 8.84
CA LEU A 62 6.10 2.28 9.51
C LEU A 62 6.52 3.74 9.55
N VAL A 63 6.20 4.50 8.50
CA VAL A 63 6.54 5.91 8.39
C VAL A 63 5.31 6.65 7.88
N LEU A 64 4.97 7.73 8.55
CA LEU A 64 3.97 8.67 8.05
C LEU A 64 4.46 10.06 8.42
N ASP A 65 5.03 10.75 7.45
CA ASP A 65 5.62 12.06 7.66
C ASP A 65 5.02 13.03 6.65
N ARG A 66 4.31 14.02 7.12
CA ARG A 66 3.66 15.04 6.29
C ARG A 66 4.51 16.29 6.12
N ASN A 67 5.73 16.26 6.62
CA ASN A 67 6.63 17.40 6.55
C ASN A 67 8.06 16.91 6.40
N THR A 68 8.27 16.10 5.37
CA THR A 68 9.56 15.47 5.12
C THR A 68 10.61 16.54 4.79
N ASP A 69 11.80 16.41 5.38
CA ASP A 69 12.93 17.28 5.06
C ASP A 69 13.52 16.84 3.73
N ILE A 70 13.18 17.56 2.67
CA ILE A 70 13.64 17.25 1.33
C ILE A 70 14.92 18.00 1.03
N ARG A 71 16.01 17.28 0.83
CA ARG A 71 17.30 17.87 0.50
C ARG A 71 17.47 18.08 -1.00
N GLU A 72 16.88 17.19 -1.80
CA GLU A 72 16.90 17.28 -3.25
C GLU A 72 15.56 16.78 -3.78
N GLY A 73 15.01 17.47 -4.75
CA GLY A 73 13.75 17.06 -5.37
C GLY A 73 12.64 18.08 -5.20
N ASN A 74 11.42 17.65 -5.51
CA ASN A 74 10.27 18.54 -5.55
C ASN A 74 9.74 18.82 -4.13
N LYS A 75 9.62 20.10 -3.78
CA LYS A 75 9.15 20.55 -2.46
C LYS A 75 7.81 21.28 -2.53
N LYS A 76 7.16 21.29 -3.68
CA LYS A 76 5.92 22.06 -3.88
C LYS A 76 4.73 21.34 -3.27
N GLY A 77 3.73 22.11 -2.87
CA GLY A 77 2.47 21.61 -2.33
C GLY A 77 2.17 22.25 -0.98
N ASP A 78 0.89 22.53 -0.74
CA ASP A 78 0.46 23.19 0.50
C ASP A 78 0.17 22.19 1.62
N GLY A 79 -0.03 20.93 1.27
CA GLY A 79 -0.21 19.88 2.27
C GLY A 79 1.08 19.32 2.83
N GLY A 80 2.20 19.94 2.46
CA GLY A 80 3.53 19.50 2.88
C GLY A 80 4.05 18.33 2.07
N PRO A 81 5.37 18.11 2.10
CA PRO A 81 5.96 16.94 1.45
C PRO A 81 5.68 15.70 2.29
N LEU A 82 5.20 14.66 1.62
CA LEU A 82 4.72 13.44 2.25
C LEU A 82 5.69 12.28 2.02
N THR A 83 5.93 11.51 3.07
CA THR A 83 6.57 10.19 2.96
C THR A 83 5.74 9.19 3.74
N VAL A 84 5.31 8.12 3.08
CA VAL A 84 4.61 7.01 3.75
C VAL A 84 5.32 5.72 3.38
N ILE A 85 5.58 4.89 4.37
CA ILE A 85 6.08 3.54 4.15
C ILE A 85 5.19 2.61 4.95
N ALA A 86 4.51 1.71 4.26
CA ALA A 86 3.65 0.72 4.86
C ALA A 86 4.15 -0.68 4.48
N ARG A 87 4.13 -1.60 5.44
CA ARG A 87 4.66 -2.93 5.28
C ARG A 87 3.54 -3.96 5.31
N HIS A 88 3.61 -4.94 4.44
CA HIS A 88 2.67 -6.06 4.43
C HIS A 88 3.45 -7.35 4.61
N PRO A 89 3.16 -8.15 5.65
CA PRO A 89 3.96 -9.34 5.94
C PRO A 89 3.81 -10.44 4.89
N LYS A 90 2.79 -10.39 4.06
CA LYS A 90 2.55 -11.42 3.04
C LYS A 90 3.20 -11.12 1.71
N GLY A 91 4.04 -10.09 1.62
CA GLY A 91 4.87 -9.87 0.45
C GLY A 91 4.28 -8.93 -0.60
N GLU A 92 5.03 -8.74 -1.66
CA GLU A 92 4.69 -7.79 -2.71
C GLU A 92 3.37 -8.11 -3.41
N ALA A 93 3.09 -9.38 -3.65
CA ALA A 93 1.84 -9.76 -4.32
C ALA A 93 0.61 -9.32 -3.50
N ALA A 94 0.69 -9.39 -2.18
CA ALA A 94 -0.40 -8.93 -1.31
C ALA A 94 -0.54 -7.41 -1.37
N VAL A 95 0.58 -6.68 -1.45
CA VAL A 95 0.56 -5.23 -1.57
C VAL A 95 -0.11 -4.82 -2.88
N ILE A 96 0.25 -5.47 -3.96
CA ILE A 96 -0.33 -5.21 -5.28
C ILE A 96 -1.84 -5.48 -5.25
N LYS A 97 -2.24 -6.60 -4.64
CA LYS A 97 -3.65 -6.96 -4.54
C LYS A 97 -4.44 -5.90 -3.76
N CYS A 98 -3.89 -5.39 -2.67
CA CYS A 98 -4.52 -4.32 -1.91
C CYS A 98 -4.67 -3.07 -2.76
N TYR A 99 -3.62 -2.69 -3.48
CA TYR A 99 -3.65 -1.50 -4.33
C TYR A 99 -4.70 -1.62 -5.43
N GLU A 100 -4.82 -2.81 -6.04
CA GLU A 100 -5.75 -3.04 -7.15
C GLU A 100 -7.18 -3.33 -6.70
N SER A 101 -7.44 -3.40 -5.40
CA SER A 101 -8.78 -3.67 -4.90
C SER A 101 -9.75 -2.54 -5.26
N ASP A 102 -11.03 -2.88 -5.40
CA ASP A 102 -12.06 -1.90 -5.73
C ASP A 102 -12.11 -0.79 -4.68
N GLU A 103 -11.93 -1.15 -3.41
CA GLU A 103 -11.97 -0.16 -2.34
C GLU A 103 -10.82 0.84 -2.45
N TYR A 104 -9.59 0.37 -2.71
CA TYR A 104 -8.49 1.32 -2.85
C TYR A 104 -8.65 2.16 -4.11
N GLN A 105 -9.11 1.60 -5.21
CA GLN A 105 -9.31 2.36 -6.43
C GLN A 105 -10.37 3.45 -6.23
N ARG A 106 -11.40 3.17 -5.42
CA ARG A 106 -12.39 4.18 -5.05
C ARG A 106 -11.73 5.31 -4.26
N LEU A 107 -10.93 4.97 -3.26
CA LEU A 107 -10.22 5.97 -2.46
C LEU A 107 -9.23 6.77 -3.31
N LYS A 108 -8.52 6.10 -4.19
CA LYS A 108 -7.57 6.75 -5.09
C LYS A 108 -8.24 7.82 -5.95
N ALA A 109 -9.44 7.53 -6.45
CA ALA A 109 -10.18 8.49 -7.28
C ALA A 109 -10.49 9.79 -6.51
N ILE A 110 -10.68 9.69 -5.20
CA ILE A 110 -10.95 10.87 -4.37
C ILE A 110 -9.72 11.76 -4.28
N ARG A 111 -8.54 11.17 -4.11
CA ARG A 111 -7.32 11.96 -3.89
C ARG A 111 -6.57 12.37 -5.15
N ALA A 112 -6.71 11.62 -6.23
CA ALA A 112 -5.87 11.79 -7.40
C ALA A 112 -5.85 13.23 -7.96
N PRO A 113 -6.97 13.96 -8.02
CA PRO A 113 -6.94 15.33 -8.53
C PRO A 113 -6.17 16.30 -7.64
N TYR A 114 -5.94 15.96 -6.39
CA TYR A 114 -5.39 16.87 -5.37
C TYR A 114 -4.03 16.47 -4.87
N THR A 115 -3.41 15.46 -5.48
CA THR A 115 -2.11 14.95 -5.02
C THR A 115 -1.19 14.73 -6.21
N ASP A 116 0.11 14.87 -5.94
CA ASP A 116 1.15 14.55 -6.91
C ASP A 116 2.08 13.56 -6.20
N TRP A 117 1.65 12.31 -6.17
CA TRP A 117 2.32 11.25 -5.43
C TRP A 117 3.00 10.25 -6.35
N ASN A 118 4.18 9.82 -5.95
CA ASN A 118 4.86 8.68 -6.53
C ASN A 118 4.56 7.50 -5.64
N PHE A 119 3.82 6.53 -6.17
CA PHE A 119 3.32 5.41 -5.38
C PHE A 119 4.02 4.14 -5.86
N ARG A 120 4.86 3.56 -5.02
CA ARG A 120 5.68 2.41 -5.39
C ARG A 120 5.32 1.21 -4.54
N LEU A 121 5.23 0.06 -5.20
CA LEU A 121 4.97 -1.22 -4.55
C LEU A 121 6.20 -2.09 -4.78
N THR A 122 6.78 -2.60 -3.71
CA THR A 122 8.06 -3.27 -3.80
C THR A 122 8.19 -4.36 -2.74
N GLU A 123 9.27 -5.11 -2.80
CA GLU A 123 9.60 -6.14 -1.84
C GLU A 123 10.96 -5.84 -1.23
N GLY A 124 11.12 -6.13 0.01
CA GLY A 124 12.36 -5.89 0.72
C GLY A 124 12.50 -6.81 1.91
N LYS A 125 13.62 -6.65 2.62
CA LYS A 125 13.86 -7.46 3.81
C LYS A 125 12.92 -7.05 4.95
N ILE A 126 12.61 -8.01 5.77
CA ILE A 126 11.84 -7.80 6.99
C ILE A 126 12.70 -7.06 8.01
#